data_f4f3ab06afd544e2e4d6eda9ae4b683a
#
_entry.id   f4f3ab06afd544e2e4d6eda9ae4b683a
#
_cell.length_a   1.000
_cell.length_b   1.000
_cell.length_c   1.000
_cell.angle_alpha   90.00
_cell.angle_beta   90.00
_cell.angle_gamma   90.00
#
_symmetry.space_group_name_H-M   'P 1'
#
loop_
_entity.id
_entity.type
_entity.pdbx_description
1 polymer ?
#
loop_
_entity_poly.entity_id
_entity_poly.type
_entity_poly.pdbx_seq_one_letter_code
_entity_poly.pdbx_strand_id
1 'polypeptide(L)'
;SYIDKVKPKEIWIEWNGMVSFHQLESLLYSDKLRHMLQIEKVLYICTDQFVASMLPGLGNDVTSQLYSADCIITETDTHHTLLRTYNREAKIVTAPTPEKVEQLCRNSTWGLIPNLLVIGITAYILLVTAFRHDIPYSIHQCFAIITGLIVEAIPFLLLGTIGSTVIRYFVPQSVLLK
;
A
#
# COMPACT_ATOMS: atom_id res chain seq x y z
N SER A 1 6.50 27.12 -1.17
CA SER A 1 7.30 25.94 -1.52
C SER A 1 7.47 25.86 -3.04
N TYR A 2 8.55 25.25 -3.51
CA TYR A 2 8.76 25.03 -4.96
C TYR A 2 7.65 24.13 -5.54
N ILE A 3 7.25 23.12 -4.79
CA ILE A 3 6.16 22.20 -5.15
C ILE A 3 4.84 22.93 -5.37
N ASP A 4 4.52 23.93 -4.55
CA ASP A 4 3.30 24.75 -4.71
C ASP A 4 3.29 25.54 -6.02
N LYS A 5 4.47 25.98 -6.47
CA LYS A 5 4.60 26.77 -7.69
C LYS A 5 4.53 25.92 -8.95
N VAL A 6 5.18 24.77 -8.95
CA VAL A 6 5.34 23.91 -10.14
C VAL A 6 4.23 22.88 -10.26
N LYS A 7 3.65 22.44 -9.13
CA LYS A 7 2.62 21.38 -9.05
C LYS A 7 2.97 20.16 -9.92
N PRO A 8 4.15 19.55 -9.70
CA PRO A 8 4.57 18.40 -10.49
C PRO A 8 3.58 17.25 -10.29
N LYS A 9 3.31 16.48 -11.33
CA LYS A 9 2.45 15.29 -11.24
C LYS A 9 3.12 14.15 -10.51
N GLU A 10 4.43 14.03 -10.67
CA GLU A 10 5.25 12.96 -10.10
C GLU A 10 6.56 13.56 -9.59
N ILE A 11 7.05 13.03 -8.48
CA ILE A 11 8.33 13.39 -7.87
C ILE A 11 9.09 12.09 -7.59
N TRP A 12 10.28 11.98 -8.14
CA TRP A 12 11.20 10.89 -7.87
C TRP A 12 12.18 11.31 -6.81
N ILE A 13 12.31 10.51 -5.76
CA ILE A 13 13.21 10.77 -4.64
C ILE A 13 14.19 9.61 -4.55
N GLU A 14 15.47 9.89 -4.73
CA GLU A 14 16.53 8.96 -4.39
C GLU A 14 16.82 9.10 -2.90
N TRP A 15 16.69 7.99 -2.17
CA TRP A 15 16.95 7.95 -0.75
C TRP A 15 18.23 7.19 -0.45
N ASN A 16 19.01 7.68 0.52
CA ASN A 16 20.23 7.03 0.93
C ASN A 16 19.95 5.66 1.57
N GLY A 17 20.48 4.59 0.97
CA GLY A 17 20.31 3.21 1.43
C GLY A 17 20.82 2.90 2.84
N MET A 18 21.58 3.79 3.46
CA MET A 18 22.09 3.65 4.82
C MET A 18 21.25 4.35 5.89
N VAL A 19 20.20 5.04 5.49
CA VAL A 19 19.32 5.80 6.39
C VAL A 19 17.95 5.14 6.44
N SER A 20 17.39 5.00 7.65
CA SER A 20 16.07 4.38 7.84
C SER A 20 14.99 5.02 6.97
N PHE A 21 14.15 4.20 6.34
CA PHE A 21 13.02 4.66 5.54
C PHE A 21 12.02 5.47 6.36
N HIS A 22 11.87 5.15 7.64
CA HIS A 22 11.00 5.89 8.56
C HIS A 22 11.37 7.38 8.69
N GLN A 23 12.65 7.73 8.53
CA GLN A 23 13.05 9.14 8.51
C GLN A 23 12.53 9.86 7.27
N LEU A 24 12.54 9.22 6.11
CA LEU A 24 11.93 9.78 4.90
C LEU A 24 10.41 9.94 5.08
N GLU A 25 9.74 8.93 5.60
CA GLU A 25 8.30 8.99 5.88
C GLU A 25 7.98 10.15 6.83
N SER A 26 8.74 10.32 7.91
CA SER A 26 8.51 11.41 8.87
C SER A 26 8.68 12.80 8.25
N LEU A 27 9.59 12.95 7.30
CA LEU A 27 9.77 14.19 6.54
C LEU A 27 8.61 14.46 5.58
N LEU A 28 8.18 13.44 4.83
CA LEU A 28 7.11 13.56 3.83
C LEU A 28 5.74 13.75 4.48
N TYR A 29 5.50 13.10 5.62
CA TYR A 29 4.25 13.24 6.38
C TYR A 29 4.28 14.38 7.40
N SER A 30 5.29 15.26 7.36
CA SER A 30 5.26 16.51 8.13
C SER A 30 4.06 17.37 7.72
N ASP A 31 3.56 18.20 8.66
CA ASP A 31 2.34 19.00 8.48
C ASP A 31 2.31 19.84 7.19
N LYS A 32 3.48 20.20 6.66
CA LYS A 32 3.60 21.01 5.44
C LYS A 32 3.47 20.22 4.15
N LEU A 33 3.84 18.94 4.13
CA LEU A 33 3.91 18.10 2.92
C LEU A 33 2.84 17.02 2.86
N ARG A 34 2.30 16.63 4.00
CA ARG A 34 1.31 15.56 4.16
C ARG A 34 0.09 15.69 3.24
N HIS A 35 -0.35 16.93 2.98
CA HIS A 35 -1.52 17.19 2.13
C HIS A 35 -1.17 17.33 0.64
N MET A 36 0.11 17.35 0.31
CA MET A 36 0.59 17.64 -1.05
C MET A 36 1.24 16.44 -1.70
N LEU A 37 1.77 15.50 -0.91
CA LEU A 37 2.55 14.37 -1.37
C LEU A 37 1.99 13.06 -0.81
N GLN A 38 1.98 12.04 -1.65
CA GLN A 38 1.67 10.68 -1.30
C GLN A 38 2.75 9.78 -1.88
N ILE A 39 3.28 8.87 -1.06
CA ILE A 39 4.18 7.82 -1.56
C ILE A 39 3.34 6.84 -2.36
N GLU A 40 3.59 6.76 -3.65
CA GLU A 40 2.91 5.81 -4.53
C GLU A 40 3.63 4.47 -4.57
N LYS A 41 4.97 4.52 -4.61
CA LYS A 41 5.76 3.29 -4.74
C LYS A 41 7.16 3.45 -4.19
N VAL A 42 7.65 2.40 -3.57
CA VAL A 42 9.01 2.28 -3.04
C VAL A 42 9.75 1.23 -3.86
N LEU A 43 10.78 1.67 -4.57
CA LEU A 43 11.66 0.79 -5.33
C LEU A 43 12.97 0.60 -4.57
N TYR A 44 13.32 -0.63 -4.27
CA TYR A 44 14.61 -0.97 -3.67
C TYR A 44 15.53 -1.57 -4.73
N ILE A 45 16.66 -0.92 -4.98
CA ILE A 45 17.64 -1.37 -5.99
C ILE A 45 18.84 -1.91 -5.26
N CYS A 46 19.23 -3.14 -5.54
CA CYS A 46 20.39 -3.77 -4.93
C CYS A 46 21.20 -4.57 -5.94
N THR A 47 22.52 -4.59 -5.74
CA THR A 47 23.44 -5.44 -6.49
C THR A 47 23.56 -6.80 -5.81
N ASP A 48 23.92 -7.83 -6.57
CA ASP A 48 24.12 -9.18 -6.02
C ASP A 48 25.23 -9.20 -4.97
N GLN A 49 26.30 -8.42 -5.18
CA GLN A 49 27.39 -8.29 -4.23
C GLN A 49 26.90 -7.72 -2.89
N PHE A 50 26.05 -6.71 -2.92
CA PHE A 50 25.47 -6.12 -1.71
C PHE A 50 24.61 -7.13 -0.96
N VAL A 51 23.75 -7.87 -1.67
CA VAL A 51 22.88 -8.88 -1.08
C VAL A 51 23.70 -10.01 -0.42
N ALA A 52 24.74 -10.48 -1.09
CA ALA A 52 25.55 -11.59 -0.61
C ALA A 52 26.41 -11.24 0.60
N SER A 53 27.07 -10.07 0.57
CA SER A 53 28.13 -9.73 1.52
C SER A 53 27.67 -8.80 2.65
N MET A 54 26.74 -7.89 2.38
CA MET A 54 26.36 -6.86 3.33
C MET A 54 25.02 -7.10 4.00
N LEU A 55 24.02 -7.58 3.26
CA LEU A 55 22.66 -7.71 3.77
C LEU A 55 22.54 -8.53 5.07
N PRO A 56 23.23 -9.66 5.23
CA PRO A 56 23.16 -10.45 6.47
C PRO A 56 23.73 -9.76 7.71
N GLY A 57 24.61 -8.78 7.52
CA GLY A 57 25.26 -8.03 8.60
C GLY A 57 24.67 -6.66 8.90
N LEU A 58 23.66 -6.23 8.14
CA LEU A 58 23.08 -4.91 8.30
C LEU A 58 22.08 -4.87 9.46
N GLY A 59 22.10 -3.75 10.18
CA GLY A 59 21.15 -3.49 11.25
C GLY A 59 19.73 -3.24 10.74
N ASN A 60 18.78 -3.22 11.68
CA ASN A 60 17.33 -3.06 11.39
C ASN A 60 16.99 -1.78 10.61
N ASP A 61 17.79 -0.72 10.76
CA ASP A 61 17.52 0.55 10.07
C ASP A 61 17.66 0.43 8.56
N VAL A 62 18.63 -0.32 8.08
CA VAL A 62 18.85 -0.53 6.64
C VAL A 62 17.90 -1.60 6.08
N THR A 63 17.69 -2.67 6.84
CA THR A 63 16.72 -3.71 6.45
C THR A 63 15.28 -3.19 6.42
N SER A 64 14.96 -2.13 7.20
CA SER A 64 13.63 -1.50 7.17
C SER A 64 13.24 -0.99 5.79
N GLN A 65 14.18 -0.52 4.98
CA GLN A 65 13.93 -0.09 3.60
C GLN A 65 13.50 -1.25 2.72
N LEU A 66 14.11 -2.42 2.91
CA LEU A 66 13.77 -3.63 2.17
C LEU A 66 12.37 -4.13 2.54
N TYR A 67 11.98 -4.03 3.81
CA TYR A 67 10.62 -4.35 4.26
C TYR A 67 9.56 -3.42 3.69
N SER A 68 9.90 -2.15 3.50
CA SER A 68 8.98 -1.13 2.98
C SER A 68 8.91 -1.10 1.44
N ALA A 69 9.74 -1.90 0.76
CA ALA A 69 9.78 -1.91 -0.70
C ALA A 69 8.57 -2.62 -1.32
N ASP A 70 7.92 -1.99 -2.27
CA ASP A 70 6.90 -2.60 -3.13
C ASP A 70 7.53 -3.43 -4.25
N CYS A 71 8.70 -3.01 -4.72
CA CYS A 71 9.44 -3.69 -5.76
C CYS A 71 10.93 -3.69 -5.45
N ILE A 72 11.56 -4.86 -5.62
CA ILE A 72 13.00 -5.05 -5.45
C ILE A 72 13.59 -5.32 -6.83
N ILE A 73 14.60 -4.54 -7.20
CA ILE A 73 15.32 -4.66 -8.46
C ILE A 73 16.70 -5.25 -8.18
N THR A 74 17.00 -6.37 -8.82
CA THR A 74 18.26 -7.10 -8.70
C THR A 74 18.96 -7.24 -10.05
N GLU A 75 20.25 -7.56 -10.02
CA GLU A 75 21.02 -7.84 -11.24
C GLU A 75 20.73 -9.27 -11.74
N THR A 76 20.68 -10.25 -10.84
CA THR A 76 20.42 -11.65 -11.16
C THR A 76 19.36 -12.27 -10.24
N ASP A 77 18.94 -13.50 -10.55
CA ASP A 77 17.96 -14.25 -9.76
C ASP A 77 18.58 -14.99 -8.55
N THR A 78 19.90 -14.94 -8.40
CA THR A 78 20.66 -15.77 -7.46
C THR A 78 20.21 -15.62 -6.02
N HIS A 79 19.82 -14.42 -5.59
CA HIS A 79 19.49 -14.11 -4.21
C HIS A 79 18.00 -13.90 -3.94
N HIS A 80 17.13 -14.27 -4.86
CA HIS A 80 15.68 -14.09 -4.69
C HIS A 80 15.13 -14.77 -3.45
N THR A 81 15.61 -15.97 -3.12
CA THR A 81 15.17 -16.70 -1.92
C THR A 81 15.51 -15.92 -0.65
N LEU A 82 16.72 -15.36 -0.57
CA LEU A 82 17.14 -14.56 0.57
C LEU A 82 16.31 -13.28 0.68
N LEU A 83 16.11 -12.56 -0.42
CA LEU A 83 15.29 -11.34 -0.43
C LEU A 83 13.83 -11.62 0.00
N ARG A 84 13.29 -12.76 -0.39
CA ARG A 84 11.95 -13.22 0.05
C ARG A 84 11.85 -13.48 1.55
N THR A 85 12.94 -13.76 2.25
CA THR A 85 12.91 -13.89 3.72
C THR A 85 12.69 -12.55 4.41
N TYR A 86 13.18 -11.47 3.80
CA TYR A 86 12.99 -10.10 4.31
C TYR A 86 11.65 -9.49 3.88
N ASN A 87 11.29 -9.64 2.60
CA ASN A 87 10.02 -9.10 2.11
C ASN A 87 9.33 -10.11 1.17
N ARG A 88 8.27 -10.74 1.66
CA ARG A 88 7.50 -11.76 0.92
C ARG A 88 6.57 -11.14 -0.12
N GLU A 89 6.13 -9.91 0.10
CA GLU A 89 5.10 -9.24 -0.71
C GLU A 89 5.70 -8.47 -1.87
N ALA A 90 6.94 -8.00 -1.72
CA ALA A 90 7.60 -7.22 -2.75
C ALA A 90 7.72 -7.99 -4.08
N LYS A 91 7.48 -7.30 -5.17
CA LYS A 91 7.72 -7.85 -6.50
C LYS A 91 9.21 -7.78 -6.82
N ILE A 92 9.87 -8.94 -6.99
CA ILE A 92 11.28 -8.99 -7.37
C ILE A 92 11.38 -9.01 -8.90
N VAL A 93 12.21 -8.14 -9.45
CA VAL A 93 12.44 -8.01 -10.90
C VAL A 93 13.94 -7.96 -11.18
N THR A 94 14.39 -8.84 -12.07
CA THR A 94 15.80 -8.96 -12.45
C THR A 94 16.09 -8.13 -13.68
N ALA A 95 17.16 -7.33 -13.63
CA ALA A 95 17.69 -6.53 -14.76
C ALA A 95 16.60 -5.90 -15.64
N PRO A 96 15.66 -5.11 -15.08
CA PRO A 96 14.57 -4.56 -15.87
C PRO A 96 15.10 -3.51 -16.87
N THR A 97 14.49 -3.46 -18.04
CA THR A 97 14.68 -2.34 -18.97
C THR A 97 14.07 -1.06 -18.37
N PRO A 98 14.55 0.15 -18.75
CA PRO A 98 13.97 1.41 -18.27
C PRO A 98 12.46 1.51 -18.47
N GLU A 99 11.95 1.03 -19.60
CA GLU A 99 10.51 0.98 -19.91
C GLU A 99 9.72 0.11 -18.94
N LYS A 100 10.32 -1.01 -18.51
CA LYS A 100 9.70 -1.92 -17.54
C LYS A 100 9.68 -1.31 -16.15
N VAL A 101 10.71 -0.55 -15.77
CA VAL A 101 10.73 0.21 -14.52
C VAL A 101 9.60 1.25 -14.51
N GLU A 102 9.45 2.01 -15.59
CA GLU A 102 8.37 2.98 -15.73
C GLU A 102 6.99 2.32 -15.65
N GLN A 103 6.78 1.16 -16.27
CA GLN A 103 5.55 0.40 -16.16
C GLN A 103 5.28 -0.07 -14.73
N LEU A 104 6.33 -0.52 -14.01
CA LEU A 104 6.22 -0.93 -12.61
C LEU A 104 5.77 0.22 -11.71
N CYS A 105 6.23 1.43 -12.00
CA CYS A 105 5.85 2.63 -11.25
C CYS A 105 4.43 3.07 -11.59
N ARG A 106 4.01 2.98 -12.85
CA ARG A 106 2.69 3.43 -13.32
C ARG A 106 1.54 2.51 -12.93
N ASN A 107 1.78 1.22 -12.71
CA ASN A 107 0.76 0.24 -12.32
C ASN A 107 0.53 0.25 -10.81
N SER A 108 0.06 1.35 -10.26
CA SER A 108 -0.51 1.37 -8.92
C SER A 108 -1.88 0.70 -8.94
N THR A 109 -2.00 -0.47 -8.31
CA THR A 109 -3.27 -1.20 -8.16
C THR A 109 -4.26 -0.52 -7.21
N TRP A 110 -3.81 0.47 -6.46
CA TRP A 110 -4.63 1.20 -5.48
C TRP A 110 -5.80 1.96 -6.09
N GLY A 111 -5.68 2.42 -7.35
CA GLY A 111 -6.77 3.07 -8.07
C GLY A 111 -7.88 2.12 -8.54
N LEU A 112 -7.60 0.81 -8.64
CA LEU A 112 -8.57 -0.17 -9.14
C LEU A 112 -9.55 -0.64 -8.06
N ILE A 113 -9.09 -0.79 -6.81
CA ILE A 113 -9.90 -1.32 -5.70
C ILE A 113 -11.12 -0.45 -5.40
N PRO A 114 -10.98 0.88 -5.18
CA PRO A 114 -12.15 1.72 -4.94
C PRO A 114 -13.09 1.77 -6.15
N ASN A 115 -12.57 1.75 -7.37
CA ASN A 115 -13.40 1.72 -8.57
C ASN A 115 -14.18 0.41 -8.71
N LEU A 116 -13.57 -0.73 -8.42
CA LEU A 116 -14.25 -2.03 -8.41
C LEU A 116 -15.34 -2.10 -7.32
N LEU A 117 -15.10 -1.52 -6.15
CA LEU A 117 -16.10 -1.42 -5.08
C LEU A 117 -17.29 -0.55 -5.52
N VAL A 118 -17.03 0.61 -6.09
CA VAL A 118 -18.10 1.50 -6.61
C VAL A 118 -18.89 0.80 -7.70
N ILE A 119 -18.24 0.16 -8.66
CA ILE A 119 -18.90 -0.60 -9.72
C ILE A 119 -19.73 -1.74 -9.13
N GLY A 120 -19.20 -2.49 -8.16
CA GLY A 120 -19.91 -3.59 -7.50
C GLY A 120 -21.16 -3.11 -6.75
N ILE A 121 -21.06 -2.03 -6.00
CA ILE A 121 -22.21 -1.42 -5.29
C ILE A 121 -23.26 -0.92 -6.28
N THR A 122 -22.81 -0.22 -7.32
CA THR A 122 -23.74 0.31 -8.36
C THR A 122 -24.46 -0.83 -9.12
N ALA A 123 -23.72 -1.86 -9.51
CA ALA A 123 -24.28 -3.05 -10.14
C ALA A 123 -25.29 -3.76 -9.22
N TYR A 124 -24.97 -3.88 -7.92
CA TYR A 124 -25.88 -4.44 -6.93
C TYR A 124 -27.17 -3.64 -6.82
N ILE A 125 -27.10 -2.32 -6.70
CA ILE A 125 -28.28 -1.44 -6.64
C ILE A 125 -29.14 -1.58 -7.91
N LEU A 126 -28.52 -1.58 -9.10
CA LEU A 126 -29.22 -1.74 -10.36
C LEU A 126 -29.90 -3.11 -10.45
N LEU A 127 -29.24 -4.17 -10.03
CA LEU A 127 -29.77 -5.52 -10.04
C LEU A 127 -30.97 -5.64 -9.11
N VAL A 128 -30.88 -5.11 -7.88
CA VAL A 128 -32.00 -5.11 -6.92
C VAL A 128 -33.18 -4.28 -7.42
N THR A 129 -32.94 -3.15 -8.09
CA THR A 129 -34.03 -2.30 -8.62
C THR A 129 -34.68 -2.89 -9.88
N ALA A 130 -33.88 -3.49 -10.78
CA ALA A 130 -34.38 -4.06 -12.02
C ALA A 130 -35.20 -5.34 -11.80
N PHE A 131 -34.81 -6.18 -10.85
CA PHE A 131 -35.47 -7.47 -10.58
C PHE A 131 -36.45 -7.44 -9.42
N ARG A 132 -36.89 -6.27 -8.99
CA ARG A 132 -37.79 -6.09 -7.83
C ARG A 132 -39.11 -6.86 -7.95
N HIS A 133 -39.58 -7.17 -9.14
CA HIS A 133 -40.87 -7.81 -9.39
C HIS A 133 -40.81 -9.33 -9.68
N ASP A 134 -39.65 -9.88 -10.08
CA ASP A 134 -39.57 -11.24 -10.58
C ASP A 134 -38.65 -12.17 -9.78
N ILE A 135 -38.16 -11.70 -8.60
CA ILE A 135 -37.22 -12.50 -7.79
C ILE A 135 -37.99 -13.54 -6.97
N PRO A 136 -37.66 -14.84 -7.07
CA PRO A 136 -38.22 -15.87 -6.21
C PRO A 136 -38.03 -15.50 -4.72
N TYR A 137 -39.02 -15.79 -3.90
CA TYR A 137 -39.06 -15.46 -2.46
C TYR A 137 -37.77 -15.87 -1.71
N SER A 138 -37.22 -17.01 -2.05
CA SER A 138 -35.95 -17.53 -1.46
C SER A 138 -34.75 -16.61 -1.73
N ILE A 139 -34.68 -16.04 -2.93
CA ILE A 139 -33.58 -15.13 -3.30
C ILE A 139 -33.78 -13.77 -2.59
N HIS A 140 -35.01 -13.29 -2.49
CA HIS A 140 -35.33 -12.08 -1.76
C HIS A 140 -34.93 -12.19 -0.28
N GLN A 141 -35.17 -13.35 0.36
CA GLN A 141 -34.72 -13.62 1.73
C GLN A 141 -33.21 -13.60 1.86
N CYS A 142 -32.46 -14.23 0.95
CA CYS A 142 -31.00 -14.19 0.97
C CYS A 142 -30.47 -12.75 0.88
N PHE A 143 -31.00 -11.93 -0.02
CA PHE A 143 -30.62 -10.53 -0.14
C PHE A 143 -30.95 -9.71 1.13
N ALA A 144 -32.12 -9.94 1.73
CA ALA A 144 -32.50 -9.29 2.97
C ALA A 144 -31.53 -9.62 4.12
N ILE A 145 -31.13 -10.89 4.25
CA ILE A 145 -30.16 -11.34 5.25
C ILE A 145 -28.80 -10.71 5.02
N ILE A 146 -28.28 -10.75 3.78
CA ILE A 146 -26.99 -10.16 3.42
C ILE A 146 -26.99 -8.65 3.70
N THR A 147 -28.04 -7.95 3.30
CA THR A 147 -28.17 -6.51 3.52
C THR A 147 -28.25 -6.20 5.03
N GLY A 148 -28.99 -7.01 5.80
CA GLY A 148 -29.06 -6.90 7.25
C GLY A 148 -27.69 -7.04 7.92
N LEU A 149 -26.92 -8.08 7.55
CA LEU A 149 -25.56 -8.31 8.05
C LEU A 149 -24.61 -7.15 7.73
N ILE A 150 -24.69 -6.62 6.51
CA ILE A 150 -23.86 -5.47 6.11
C ILE A 150 -24.21 -4.23 6.94
N VAL A 151 -25.51 -3.92 7.08
CA VAL A 151 -25.97 -2.77 7.86
C VAL A 151 -25.58 -2.91 9.33
N GLU A 152 -25.64 -4.11 9.89
CA GLU A 152 -25.23 -4.40 11.26
C GLU A 152 -23.70 -4.27 11.43
N ALA A 153 -22.91 -4.67 10.43
CA ALA A 153 -21.46 -4.58 10.48
C ALA A 153 -20.91 -3.15 10.37
N ILE A 154 -21.62 -2.23 9.68
CA ILE A 154 -21.17 -0.84 9.49
C ILE A 154 -20.84 -0.11 10.79
N PRO A 155 -21.68 -0.09 11.84
CA PRO A 155 -21.35 0.61 13.07
C PRO A 155 -20.11 0.03 13.78
N PHE A 156 -19.89 -1.29 13.71
CA PHE A 156 -18.70 -1.91 14.29
C PHE A 156 -17.43 -1.55 13.52
N LEU A 157 -17.50 -1.52 12.20
CA LEU A 157 -16.39 -1.08 11.33
C LEU A 157 -16.06 0.40 11.58
N LEU A 158 -17.07 1.25 11.70
CA LEU A 158 -16.88 2.67 12.02
C LEU A 158 -16.25 2.85 13.39
N LEU A 159 -16.75 2.17 14.41
CA LEU A 159 -16.18 2.21 15.76
C LEU A 159 -14.74 1.70 15.77
N GLY A 160 -14.44 0.62 15.05
CA GLY A 160 -13.09 0.07 14.90
C GLY A 160 -12.13 1.05 14.24
N THR A 161 -12.54 1.67 13.15
CA THR A 161 -11.71 2.65 12.43
C THR A 161 -11.51 3.93 13.24
N ILE A 162 -12.55 4.45 13.87
CA ILE A 162 -12.47 5.62 14.75
C ILE A 162 -11.57 5.29 15.96
N GLY A 163 -11.78 4.15 16.62
CA GLY A 163 -10.98 3.71 17.75
C GLY A 163 -9.52 3.54 17.39
N SER A 164 -9.21 2.90 16.27
CA SER A 164 -7.85 2.75 15.75
C SER A 164 -7.20 4.11 15.47
N THR A 165 -7.93 5.03 14.87
CA THR A 165 -7.43 6.38 14.56
C THR A 165 -7.17 7.18 15.84
N VAL A 166 -8.06 7.10 16.83
CA VAL A 166 -7.89 7.76 18.12
C VAL A 166 -6.66 7.21 18.86
N ILE A 167 -6.50 5.88 18.90
CA ILE A 167 -5.34 5.25 19.51
C ILE A 167 -4.06 5.72 18.81
N ARG A 168 -4.02 5.69 17.48
CA ARG A 168 -2.86 6.11 16.70
C ARG A 168 -2.51 7.60 16.88
N TYR A 169 -3.51 8.43 17.14
CA TYR A 169 -3.31 9.87 17.37
C TYR A 169 -2.84 10.19 18.78
N PHE A 170 -3.40 9.53 19.80
CA PHE A 170 -3.14 9.85 21.21
C PHE A 170 -2.04 9.00 21.85
N VAL A 171 -1.76 7.79 21.32
CA VAL A 171 -0.74 6.90 21.89
C VAL A 171 0.58 7.09 21.15
N PRO A 172 1.61 7.66 21.79
CA PRO A 172 2.93 7.78 21.19
C PRO A 172 3.52 6.38 20.93
N GLN A 173 4.18 6.21 19.80
CA GLN A 173 4.74 4.91 19.35
C GLN A 173 5.69 4.28 20.36
N SER A 174 6.32 5.07 21.24
CA SER A 174 7.18 4.60 22.34
C SER A 174 6.46 3.72 23.37
N VAL A 175 5.13 3.76 23.43
CA VAL A 175 4.32 2.96 24.37
C VAL A 175 3.86 1.64 23.72
N LEU A 176 3.74 1.60 22.40
CA LEU A 176 3.30 0.42 21.64
C LEU A 176 4.42 -0.60 21.39
N LEU A 177 5.70 -0.20 21.58
CA LEU A 177 6.86 -1.04 21.33
C LEU A 177 7.52 -1.58 22.61
N LYS A 178 6.85 -1.48 23.76
CA LYS A 178 7.23 -2.17 25.00
C LYS A 178 6.34 -3.41 25.16
#